data_186048401100485ae6356fc8151b30c6
#
_entry.id   186048401100485ae6356fc8151b30c6
#
_cell.length_a   1.000
_cell.length_b   1.000
_cell.length_c   1.000
_cell.angle_alpha   90.00
_cell.angle_beta   90.00
_cell.angle_gamma   90.00
#
_symmetry.space_group_name_H-M   'P 1'
#
loop_
_entity.id
_entity.type
_entity.pdbx_description
1 polymer ?
#
loop_
_entity_poly.entity_id
_entity_poly.type
_entity_poly.pdbx_seq_one_letter_code
_entity_poly.pdbx_strand_id
1 'polypeptide(L)'
;LYRNALSRGAIGVMAYGLPHYTQPEKNTHSIQFGSIPMSTAGDQKWGILLSSHARNRLLDAINRGNGKLHVQIATKSYNSEELTIIAEVLGQNKPDERFVFSAHVQEPGANDNASGVGTLLEMARVTAQLLQKGVYKPHRTLTFLWGDEIVSTRRYIREDTVRARGIRWGMSLDMVGEDTDKTGGSFLIEKMPDPSAVWTRGEDKHSEWGGSPMKISDIVPHYFNDLVIDLCKQQGKYANWTVNTNPFEGGSDHTPFLEAKKPGLLLWHFTDQFYHTDGDRLEMVSPKTMQNVGACALVTALTLTTANEQTIRQTAQLLAKAAKIRLEAEFMLSQSAIQNGKTREGERLILEAWRDYYMNSTEKLTDMLSVPPSLATRRYIKAAQETIRRFANEKLTQL
;
A
#
# COMPACT_ATOMS: atom_id res chain seq x y z
N LEU A 1 23.36 9.02 11.37
CA LEU A 1 23.94 10.33 11.71
C LEU A 1 24.01 10.55 13.22
N TYR A 2 22.89 10.48 13.97
CA TYR A 2 22.77 10.73 15.40
C TYR A 2 23.80 9.94 16.24
N ARG A 3 23.79 8.60 16.16
CA ARG A 3 24.75 7.74 16.88
C ARG A 3 26.21 8.10 16.60
N ASN A 4 26.53 8.42 15.34
CA ASN A 4 27.90 8.77 14.94
C ASN A 4 28.34 10.14 15.49
N ALA A 5 27.44 11.09 15.67
CA ALA A 5 27.74 12.36 16.30
C ALA A 5 27.99 12.17 17.80
N LEU A 6 27.13 11.43 18.48
CA LEU A 6 27.26 11.16 19.91
C LEU A 6 28.54 10.39 20.26
N SER A 7 28.91 9.38 19.43
CA SER A 7 30.18 8.62 19.64
C SER A 7 31.44 9.49 19.49
N ARG A 8 31.29 10.69 18.92
CA ARG A 8 32.38 11.69 18.78
C ARG A 8 32.27 12.83 19.80
N GLY A 9 31.49 12.67 20.86
CA GLY A 9 31.39 13.61 21.95
C GLY A 9 30.31 14.69 21.79
N ALA A 10 29.43 14.61 20.79
CA ALA A 10 28.30 15.52 20.71
C ALA A 10 27.34 15.29 21.88
N ILE A 11 26.82 16.38 22.47
CA ILE A 11 25.80 16.32 23.53
C ILE A 11 24.38 16.29 22.99
N GLY A 12 24.19 16.65 21.72
CA GLY A 12 22.93 16.64 21.00
C GLY A 12 23.16 16.85 19.51
N VAL A 13 22.09 16.70 18.73
CA VAL A 13 22.13 16.84 17.27
C VAL A 13 20.98 17.72 16.80
N MET A 14 21.28 18.71 16.01
CA MET A 14 20.29 19.41 15.18
C MET A 14 20.45 18.92 13.75
N ALA A 15 19.40 18.36 13.21
CA ALA A 15 19.41 17.77 11.88
C ALA A 15 18.42 18.50 10.96
N TYR A 16 18.75 18.50 9.69
CA TYR A 16 17.91 18.93 8.60
C TYR A 16 17.98 17.84 7.51
N GLY A 17 16.85 17.36 7.06
CA GLY A 17 16.83 16.24 6.13
C GLY A 17 15.52 16.15 5.35
N LEU A 18 14.87 17.30 5.06
CA LEU A 18 13.66 17.33 4.25
C LEU A 18 13.95 16.78 2.84
N PRO A 19 13.23 15.76 2.40
CA PRO A 19 13.34 15.25 1.04
C PRO A 19 12.96 16.30 0.01
N HIS A 20 13.46 16.15 -1.23
CA HIS A 20 13.19 17.10 -2.31
C HIS A 20 11.69 17.26 -2.61
N TYR A 21 10.93 16.17 -2.54
CA TYR A 21 9.49 16.19 -2.82
C TYR A 21 8.68 17.01 -1.81
N THR A 22 9.19 17.26 -0.61
CA THR A 22 8.57 18.20 0.36
C THR A 22 8.76 19.67 -0.01
N GLN A 23 9.42 19.98 -1.11
CA GLN A 23 9.65 21.32 -1.64
C GLN A 23 10.18 22.30 -0.57
N PRO A 24 11.33 22.01 0.07
CA PRO A 24 11.81 22.79 1.20
C PRO A 24 12.15 24.24 0.88
N GLU A 25 12.38 24.58 -0.39
CA GLU A 25 12.60 25.96 -0.86
C GLU A 25 11.30 26.79 -0.86
N LYS A 26 10.15 26.12 -1.08
CA LYS A 26 8.82 26.71 -1.05
C LYS A 26 8.24 26.64 0.36
N ASN A 27 8.32 25.48 1.00
CA ASN A 27 7.81 25.20 2.33
C ASN A 27 8.90 25.45 3.40
N THR A 28 9.47 26.68 3.43
CA THR A 28 10.68 27.00 4.21
C THR A 28 10.54 26.81 5.71
N HIS A 29 9.31 26.79 6.24
CA HIS A 29 9.02 26.59 7.67
C HIS A 29 8.61 25.17 8.01
N SER A 30 8.43 24.26 7.04
CA SER A 30 8.07 22.88 7.30
C SER A 30 9.13 22.18 8.15
N ILE A 31 8.65 21.45 9.13
CA ILE A 31 9.44 20.58 10.01
C ILE A 31 8.96 19.15 9.81
N GLN A 32 9.86 18.29 9.39
CA GLN A 32 9.57 16.86 9.28
C GLN A 32 9.64 16.22 10.66
N PHE A 33 8.72 15.33 11.00
CA PHE A 33 8.87 14.51 12.18
C PHE A 33 9.92 13.39 11.95
N GLY A 34 10.50 12.91 13.04
CA GLY A 34 11.47 11.84 13.00
C GLY A 34 11.74 11.31 14.38
N SER A 35 12.40 10.18 14.44
CA SER A 35 12.74 9.52 15.69
C SER A 35 14.24 9.47 15.93
N ILE A 36 14.63 9.49 17.20
CA ILE A 36 15.94 9.13 17.66
C ILE A 36 15.84 7.86 18.51
N PRO A 37 16.89 7.00 18.55
CA PRO A 37 16.87 5.85 19.42
C PRO A 37 16.60 6.26 20.87
N MET A 38 15.74 5.53 21.58
CA MET A 38 15.54 5.76 23.01
C MET A 38 16.86 5.67 23.74
N SER A 39 17.12 6.66 24.59
CA SER A 39 18.28 6.65 25.47
C SER A 39 18.01 5.77 26.69
N THR A 40 19.06 5.14 27.22
CA THR A 40 19.01 4.48 28.53
C THR A 40 18.84 5.52 29.64
N ALA A 41 18.25 5.13 30.77
CA ALA A 41 18.05 6.00 31.91
C ALA A 41 19.36 6.73 32.30
N GLY A 42 19.33 8.07 32.34
CA GLY A 42 20.48 8.90 32.64
C GLY A 42 21.22 9.48 31.42
N ASP A 43 20.90 9.11 30.21
CA ASP A 43 21.46 9.72 29.01
C ASP A 43 20.68 11.00 28.65
N GLN A 44 21.34 12.16 28.78
CA GLN A 44 20.76 13.50 28.53
C GLN A 44 20.94 13.95 27.07
N LYS A 45 21.17 13.04 26.16
CA LYS A 45 21.39 13.38 24.76
C LYS A 45 20.08 13.63 24.05
N TRP A 46 20.06 14.57 23.12
CA TRP A 46 18.85 15.06 22.48
C TRP A 46 19.02 15.21 20.95
N GLY A 47 17.91 15.28 20.25
CA GLY A 47 17.83 15.58 18.82
C GLY A 47 16.69 16.55 18.52
N ILE A 48 16.93 17.48 17.59
CA ILE A 48 15.94 18.42 17.08
C ILE A 48 16.01 18.41 15.55
N LEU A 49 14.86 18.34 14.90
CA LEU A 49 14.73 18.52 13.46
C LEU A 49 14.44 20.01 13.18
N LEU A 50 15.08 20.53 12.13
CA LEU A 50 14.99 21.92 11.74
C LEU A 50 14.25 22.08 10.42
N SER A 51 13.48 23.17 10.31
CA SER A 51 13.03 23.66 9.02
C SER A 51 14.20 24.26 8.21
N SER A 52 14.02 24.41 6.91
CA SER A 52 14.96 25.09 6.01
C SER A 52 15.31 26.50 6.53
N HIS A 53 14.30 27.27 6.95
CA HIS A 53 14.46 28.59 7.52
C HIS A 53 15.29 28.57 8.81
N ALA A 54 14.95 27.70 9.76
CA ALA A 54 15.69 27.62 11.04
C ALA A 54 17.16 27.19 10.83
N ARG A 55 17.38 26.21 9.92
CA ARG A 55 18.73 25.76 9.53
C ARG A 55 19.58 26.95 9.02
N ASN A 56 19.03 27.73 8.08
CA ASN A 56 19.76 28.82 7.46
C ASN A 56 20.11 29.91 8.51
N ARG A 57 19.17 30.27 9.38
CA ARG A 57 19.45 31.21 10.51
C ARG A 57 20.55 30.71 11.45
N LEU A 58 20.54 29.41 11.75
CA LEU A 58 21.57 28.79 12.61
C LEU A 58 22.94 28.83 11.93
N LEU A 59 23.02 28.48 10.65
CA LEU A 59 24.27 28.56 9.87
C LEU A 59 24.83 29.99 9.81
N ASP A 60 23.99 30.98 9.59
CA ASP A 60 24.38 32.40 9.59
C ASP A 60 24.95 32.84 10.95
N ALA A 61 24.34 32.39 12.05
CA ALA A 61 24.83 32.69 13.39
C ALA A 61 26.17 32.00 13.66
N ILE A 62 26.36 30.76 13.24
CA ILE A 62 27.63 30.04 13.35
C ILE A 62 28.74 30.75 12.56
N ASN A 63 28.44 31.12 11.29
CA ASN A 63 29.40 31.78 10.41
C ASN A 63 29.87 33.18 10.95
N ARG A 64 29.02 33.87 11.72
CA ARG A 64 29.39 35.14 12.40
C ARG A 64 30.23 34.91 13.64
N GLY A 65 30.45 33.70 14.10
CA GLY A 65 31.30 33.37 15.24
C GLY A 65 30.73 33.67 16.63
N ASN A 66 29.50 34.19 16.73
CA ASN A 66 28.90 34.66 18.01
C ASN A 66 27.65 33.86 18.41
N GLY A 67 27.39 32.73 17.80
CA GLY A 67 26.19 31.92 18.05
C GLY A 67 26.22 31.28 19.44
N LYS A 68 25.30 31.70 20.33
CA LYS A 68 24.93 30.94 21.52
C LYS A 68 23.56 30.31 21.31
N LEU A 69 23.42 29.06 21.67
CA LEU A 69 22.17 28.32 21.59
C LEU A 69 21.72 27.93 22.99
N HIS A 70 20.48 28.25 23.31
CA HIS A 70 19.83 27.75 24.51
C HIS A 70 18.85 26.66 24.08
N VAL A 71 19.03 25.44 24.57
CA VAL A 71 18.14 24.28 24.31
C VAL A 71 17.51 23.87 25.62
N GLN A 72 16.20 23.85 25.67
CA GLN A 72 15.42 23.34 26.80
C GLN A 72 14.47 22.26 26.26
N ILE A 73 14.62 21.02 26.74
CA ILE A 73 13.81 19.88 26.38
C ILE A 73 13.32 19.21 27.65
N ALA A 74 12.02 19.02 27.75
CA ALA A 74 11.38 18.24 28.82
C ALA A 74 10.70 17.02 28.21
N THR A 75 11.17 15.83 28.55
CA THR A 75 10.61 14.56 28.09
C THR A 75 10.44 13.60 29.27
N LYS A 76 9.51 12.68 29.13
CA LYS A 76 9.27 11.62 30.10
C LYS A 76 9.08 10.31 29.37
N SER A 77 9.87 9.30 29.70
CA SER A 77 9.66 7.92 29.28
C SER A 77 8.91 7.16 30.36
N TYR A 78 7.93 6.39 29.96
CA TYR A 78 7.16 5.53 30.86
C TYR A 78 6.70 4.28 30.13
N ASN A 79 6.46 3.21 30.88
CA ASN A 79 5.85 1.99 30.32
C ASN A 79 4.38 2.28 30.00
N SER A 80 3.96 1.89 28.81
CA SER A 80 2.58 2.01 28.35
C SER A 80 2.15 0.75 27.61
N GLU A 81 0.85 0.59 27.43
CA GLU A 81 0.28 -0.46 26.61
C GLU A 81 -0.04 0.12 25.22
N GLU A 82 0.24 -0.64 24.18
CA GLU A 82 -0.22 -0.35 22.84
C GLU A 82 -1.62 -0.93 22.67
N LEU A 83 -2.56 -0.10 22.25
CA LEU A 83 -3.93 -0.50 22.05
C LEU A 83 -4.23 -0.74 20.55
N THR A 84 -4.82 -1.88 20.24
CA THR A 84 -5.34 -2.20 18.91
C THR A 84 -6.86 -2.34 19.00
N ILE A 85 -7.59 -1.62 18.16
CA ILE A 85 -9.04 -1.70 18.05
C ILE A 85 -9.38 -2.65 16.90
N ILE A 86 -10.27 -3.60 17.16
CA ILE A 86 -10.77 -4.55 16.18
C ILE A 86 -12.30 -4.52 16.20
N ALA A 87 -12.91 -4.34 15.03
CA ALA A 87 -14.33 -4.50 14.82
C ALA A 87 -14.58 -5.56 13.75
N GLU A 88 -15.56 -6.42 13.95
CA GLU A 88 -15.84 -7.54 13.06
C GLU A 88 -17.32 -7.65 12.70
N VAL A 89 -17.55 -7.99 11.43
CA VAL A 89 -18.83 -8.46 10.93
C VAL A 89 -18.67 -9.93 10.59
N LEU A 90 -19.26 -10.78 11.42
CA LEU A 90 -19.08 -12.23 11.28
C LEU A 90 -19.74 -12.77 10.00
N GLY A 91 -19.01 -13.63 9.31
CA GLY A 91 -19.51 -14.37 8.16
C GLY A 91 -20.53 -15.46 8.58
N GLN A 92 -21.56 -15.65 7.75
CA GLN A 92 -22.62 -16.62 8.03
C GLN A 92 -22.21 -18.07 7.74
N ASN A 93 -21.31 -18.28 6.78
CA ASN A 93 -20.95 -19.62 6.29
C ASN A 93 -19.54 -20.03 6.70
N LYS A 94 -18.62 -19.09 6.74
CA LYS A 94 -17.19 -19.26 7.05
C LYS A 94 -16.71 -18.13 7.96
N PRO A 95 -17.17 -18.07 9.21
CA PRO A 95 -16.82 -17.01 10.16
C PRO A 95 -15.31 -16.97 10.46
N ASP A 96 -14.61 -18.09 10.32
CA ASP A 96 -13.17 -18.18 10.54
C ASP A 96 -12.35 -17.62 9.35
N GLU A 97 -12.92 -17.58 8.13
CA GLU A 97 -12.28 -16.96 6.98
C GLU A 97 -12.62 -15.46 6.94
N ARG A 98 -11.62 -14.60 6.61
CA ARG A 98 -11.81 -13.17 6.74
C ARG A 98 -11.06 -12.32 5.72
N PHE A 99 -11.65 -11.17 5.42
CA PHE A 99 -11.00 -10.03 4.83
C PHE A 99 -10.62 -9.06 5.95
N VAL A 100 -9.39 -8.55 5.97
CA VAL A 100 -8.91 -7.63 7.01
C VAL A 100 -8.52 -6.31 6.37
N PHE A 101 -9.14 -5.23 6.84
CA PHE A 101 -8.67 -3.88 6.61
C PHE A 101 -7.79 -3.42 7.77
N SER A 102 -6.78 -2.61 7.48
CA SER A 102 -5.95 -1.93 8.49
C SER A 102 -5.77 -0.45 8.17
N ALA A 103 -5.66 0.35 9.21
CA ALA A 103 -5.23 1.74 9.18
C ALA A 103 -4.52 2.06 10.50
N HIS A 104 -3.39 2.74 10.45
CA HIS A 104 -2.60 3.05 11.63
C HIS A 104 -2.98 4.39 12.26
N VAL A 105 -2.71 4.52 13.57
CA VAL A 105 -3.17 5.66 14.40
C VAL A 105 -2.03 6.45 15.04
N GLN A 106 -0.79 5.97 14.97
CA GLN A 106 0.33 6.57 15.70
C GLN A 106 0.91 7.82 15.01
N GLU A 107 0.69 8.00 13.73
CA GLU A 107 1.16 9.16 12.99
C GLU A 107 0.22 10.35 13.11
N PRO A 108 0.77 11.57 13.35
CA PRO A 108 -0.06 12.73 13.73
C PRO A 108 -0.67 13.48 12.55
N GLY A 109 -0.37 13.08 11.31
CA GLY A 109 -0.82 13.78 10.11
C GLY A 109 -2.31 13.63 9.82
N ALA A 110 -2.90 14.61 9.15
CA ALA A 110 -4.29 14.54 8.74
C ALA A 110 -4.49 13.59 7.55
N ASN A 111 -3.56 13.58 6.60
CA ASN A 111 -3.52 12.59 5.54
C ASN A 111 -2.87 11.30 6.04
N ASP A 112 -1.72 11.41 6.70
CA ASP A 112 -0.95 10.30 7.26
C ASP A 112 -1.08 10.24 8.80
N ASN A 113 -2.00 9.44 9.41
CA ASN A 113 -2.97 8.63 8.69
C ASN A 113 -4.40 8.79 9.25
N ALA A 114 -4.76 10.00 9.73
CA ALA A 114 -6.12 10.25 10.17
C ALA A 114 -7.14 10.04 9.03
N SER A 115 -6.72 10.22 7.77
CA SER A 115 -7.56 9.96 6.59
C SER A 115 -7.90 8.47 6.45
N GLY A 116 -6.92 7.57 6.63
CA GLY A 116 -7.14 6.13 6.63
C GLY A 116 -8.03 5.68 7.78
N VAL A 117 -7.76 6.17 8.99
CA VAL A 117 -8.55 5.90 10.20
C VAL A 117 -10.01 6.31 10.01
N GLY A 118 -10.25 7.54 9.55
CA GLY A 118 -11.61 8.08 9.34
C GLY A 118 -12.36 7.36 8.21
N THR A 119 -11.68 7.07 7.10
CA THR A 119 -12.24 6.30 5.99
C THR A 119 -12.65 4.90 6.43
N LEU A 120 -11.79 4.21 7.18
CA LEU A 120 -12.05 2.87 7.68
C LEU A 120 -13.23 2.86 8.68
N LEU A 121 -13.34 3.88 9.54
CA LEU A 121 -14.47 4.06 10.45
C LEU A 121 -15.79 4.24 9.70
N GLU A 122 -15.80 5.07 8.67
CA GLU A 122 -16.98 5.28 7.82
C GLU A 122 -17.37 4.00 7.06
N MET A 123 -16.40 3.24 6.56
CA MET A 123 -16.65 1.95 5.93
C MET A 123 -17.29 0.96 6.91
N ALA A 124 -16.83 0.93 8.16
CA ALA A 124 -17.44 0.09 9.21
C ALA A 124 -18.89 0.51 9.49
N ARG A 125 -19.15 1.82 9.60
CA ARG A 125 -20.50 2.38 9.79
C ARG A 125 -21.43 2.01 8.62
N VAL A 126 -20.98 2.18 7.38
CA VAL A 126 -21.75 1.82 6.18
C VAL A 126 -22.03 0.31 6.15
N THR A 127 -21.04 -0.50 6.48
CA THR A 127 -21.20 -1.97 6.56
C THR A 127 -22.29 -2.34 7.56
N ALA A 128 -22.28 -1.75 8.76
CA ALA A 128 -23.31 -1.98 9.77
C ALA A 128 -24.73 -1.60 9.26
N GLN A 129 -24.85 -0.50 8.52
CA GLN A 129 -26.13 -0.09 7.92
C GLN A 129 -26.60 -1.09 6.83
N LEU A 130 -25.70 -1.58 5.99
CA LEU A 130 -26.02 -2.57 4.95
C LEU A 130 -26.49 -3.91 5.56
N LEU A 131 -25.88 -4.31 6.69
CA LEU A 131 -26.32 -5.46 7.47
C LEU A 131 -27.73 -5.27 8.04
N GLN A 132 -27.97 -4.15 8.74
CA GLN A 132 -29.28 -3.83 9.34
C GLN A 132 -30.39 -3.81 8.30
N LYS A 133 -30.11 -3.33 7.09
CA LYS A 133 -31.06 -3.32 5.96
C LYS A 133 -31.21 -4.66 5.27
N GLY A 134 -30.44 -5.71 5.68
CA GLY A 134 -30.44 -7.02 5.05
C GLY A 134 -29.88 -7.06 3.62
N VAL A 135 -29.22 -5.99 3.18
CA VAL A 135 -28.61 -5.85 1.85
C VAL A 135 -27.29 -6.62 1.78
N TYR A 136 -26.50 -6.60 2.86
CA TYR A 136 -25.25 -7.31 2.95
C TYR A 136 -25.39 -8.57 3.82
N LYS A 137 -25.01 -9.71 3.25
CA LYS A 137 -25.04 -11.03 3.90
C LYS A 137 -23.70 -11.73 3.66
N PRO A 138 -22.68 -11.47 4.49
CA PRO A 138 -21.34 -11.98 4.25
C PRO A 138 -21.27 -13.49 4.44
N HIS A 139 -20.59 -14.18 3.53
CA HIS A 139 -20.22 -15.60 3.73
C HIS A 139 -19.00 -15.70 4.67
N ARG A 140 -18.09 -14.72 4.63
CA ARG A 140 -16.86 -14.59 5.40
C ARG A 140 -16.88 -13.36 6.27
N THR A 141 -16.10 -13.40 7.34
CA THR A 141 -15.94 -12.25 8.25
C THR A 141 -15.25 -11.09 7.55
N LEU A 142 -15.72 -9.87 7.84
CA LEU A 142 -15.07 -8.63 7.49
C LEU A 142 -14.53 -8.00 8.78
N THR A 143 -13.22 -7.76 8.82
CA THR A 143 -12.51 -7.23 9.99
C THR A 143 -11.96 -5.84 9.67
N PHE A 144 -12.11 -4.92 10.61
CA PHE A 144 -11.55 -3.58 10.61
C PHE A 144 -10.56 -3.47 11.76
N LEU A 145 -9.31 -3.06 11.49
CA LEU A 145 -8.23 -2.99 12.46
C LEU A 145 -7.63 -1.59 12.48
N TRP A 146 -7.52 -1.00 13.67
CA TRP A 146 -6.82 0.27 13.91
C TRP A 146 -5.76 0.05 14.98
N GLY A 147 -4.53 0.45 14.71
CA GLY A 147 -3.43 0.25 15.67
C GLY A 147 -2.14 0.94 15.25
N ASP A 148 -1.04 0.54 15.84
CA ASP A 148 0.30 1.00 15.51
C ASP A 148 0.75 0.38 14.18
N GLU A 149 1.30 1.19 13.29
CA GLU A 149 1.66 0.81 11.92
C GLU A 149 2.55 -0.43 11.89
N ILE A 150 2.23 -1.38 11.02
CA ILE A 150 2.97 -2.63 10.87
C ILE A 150 2.93 -3.49 12.16
N VAL A 151 3.12 -2.89 13.32
CA VAL A 151 3.24 -3.60 14.61
C VAL A 151 1.93 -4.26 14.99
N SER A 152 0.83 -3.51 15.04
CA SER A 152 -0.49 -4.05 15.41
C SER A 152 -0.98 -5.09 14.40
N THR A 153 -0.80 -4.86 13.11
CA THR A 153 -1.19 -5.82 12.06
C THR A 153 -0.34 -7.09 12.16
N ARG A 154 0.97 -6.97 12.39
CA ARG A 154 1.85 -8.13 12.59
C ARG A 154 1.47 -8.94 13.83
N ARG A 155 1.14 -8.28 14.94
CA ARG A 155 0.67 -8.91 16.17
C ARG A 155 -0.68 -9.59 15.96
N TYR A 156 -1.64 -8.90 15.31
CA TYR A 156 -2.94 -9.48 14.96
C TYR A 156 -2.80 -10.81 14.21
N ILE A 157 -1.80 -10.91 13.31
CA ILE A 157 -1.53 -12.13 12.55
C ILE A 157 -0.79 -13.18 13.41
N ARG A 158 0.22 -12.79 14.20
CA ARG A 158 1.13 -13.75 14.86
C ARG A 158 0.61 -14.29 16.20
N GLU A 159 -0.17 -13.51 16.94
CA GLU A 159 -0.63 -13.88 18.27
C GLU A 159 -1.74 -14.94 18.28
N ASP A 160 -2.44 -15.12 17.15
CA ASP A 160 -3.47 -16.13 16.99
C ASP A 160 -3.32 -16.88 15.66
N THR A 161 -2.74 -18.06 15.72
CA THR A 161 -2.48 -18.90 14.54
C THR A 161 -3.74 -19.44 13.88
N VAL A 162 -4.85 -19.58 14.63
CA VAL A 162 -6.15 -20.01 14.08
C VAL A 162 -6.72 -18.88 13.23
N ARG A 163 -6.78 -17.68 13.79
CA ARG A 163 -7.19 -16.45 13.10
C ARG A 163 -6.33 -16.19 11.86
N ALA A 164 -5.00 -16.30 12.00
CA ALA A 164 -4.06 -16.11 10.90
C ALA A 164 -4.32 -17.05 9.71
N ARG A 165 -4.64 -18.32 9.97
CA ARG A 165 -5.01 -19.26 8.89
C ARG A 165 -6.26 -18.85 8.14
N GLY A 166 -7.19 -18.20 8.82
CA GLY A 166 -8.45 -17.72 8.25
C GLY A 166 -8.32 -16.44 7.41
N ILE A 167 -7.22 -15.67 7.52
CA ILE A 167 -7.03 -14.46 6.71
C ILE A 167 -6.88 -14.86 5.24
N ARG A 168 -7.79 -14.35 4.40
CA ARG A 168 -7.81 -14.58 2.95
C ARG A 168 -7.30 -13.37 2.18
N TRP A 169 -7.55 -12.16 2.67
CA TRP A 169 -7.14 -10.89 2.06
C TRP A 169 -6.85 -9.87 3.14
N GLY A 170 -5.85 -9.05 2.91
CA GLY A 170 -5.53 -7.85 3.66
C GLY A 170 -5.54 -6.62 2.76
N MET A 171 -5.95 -5.48 3.28
CA MET A 171 -5.88 -4.21 2.58
C MET A 171 -5.57 -3.10 3.57
N SER A 172 -4.48 -2.38 3.36
CA SER A 172 -4.13 -1.20 4.13
C SER A 172 -4.73 0.06 3.50
N LEU A 173 -5.25 0.95 4.34
CA LEU A 173 -5.66 2.29 3.99
C LEU A 173 -4.71 3.27 4.68
N ASP A 174 -3.83 3.86 3.89
CA ASP A 174 -2.78 4.73 4.37
C ASP A 174 -2.69 5.96 3.46
N MET A 175 -2.76 7.18 4.03
CA MET A 175 -2.76 8.40 3.24
C MET A 175 -3.84 8.41 2.14
N VAL A 176 -5.09 8.09 2.47
CA VAL A 176 -6.18 7.93 1.49
C VAL A 176 -7.04 9.17 1.30
N GLY A 177 -6.65 10.28 1.89
CA GLY A 177 -7.44 11.50 1.91
C GLY A 177 -6.87 12.69 1.14
N GLU A 178 -5.77 12.54 0.44
CA GLU A 178 -5.04 13.64 -0.16
C GLU A 178 -5.90 14.53 -1.08
N ASP A 179 -5.84 15.84 -0.88
CA ASP A 179 -6.28 16.84 -1.84
C ASP A 179 -5.15 17.07 -2.85
N THR A 180 -5.17 16.30 -3.93
CA THR A 180 -4.07 16.23 -4.90
C THR A 180 -3.75 17.56 -5.59
N ASP A 181 -4.72 18.49 -5.65
CA ASP A 181 -4.48 19.84 -6.18
C ASP A 181 -3.59 20.68 -5.25
N LYS A 182 -3.61 20.39 -3.95
CA LYS A 182 -2.81 21.10 -2.93
C LYS A 182 -1.49 20.41 -2.64
N THR A 183 -1.51 19.08 -2.57
CA THR A 183 -0.35 18.30 -2.14
C THR A 183 0.59 17.97 -3.30
N GLY A 184 0.06 17.88 -4.52
CA GLY A 184 0.80 17.55 -5.73
C GLY A 184 0.92 16.05 -5.99
N GLY A 185 0.26 15.22 -5.17
CA GLY A 185 0.31 13.78 -5.31
C GLY A 185 -0.76 13.18 -6.22
N SER A 186 -0.85 11.87 -6.17
CA SER A 186 -1.89 11.11 -6.88
C SER A 186 -2.29 9.86 -6.11
N PHE A 187 -3.52 9.41 -6.33
CA PHE A 187 -3.97 8.15 -5.77
C PHE A 187 -3.24 6.97 -6.44
N LEU A 188 -2.74 6.07 -5.63
CA LEU A 188 -1.98 4.90 -6.02
C LEU A 188 -2.58 3.63 -5.40
N ILE A 189 -2.64 2.57 -6.19
CA ILE A 189 -2.78 1.22 -5.70
C ILE A 189 -1.38 0.61 -5.73
N GLU A 190 -0.77 0.44 -4.57
CA GLU A 190 0.47 -0.32 -4.49
C GLU A 190 0.14 -1.80 -4.63
N LYS A 191 0.60 -2.35 -5.72
CA LYS A 191 0.35 -3.75 -6.05
C LYS A 191 1.12 -4.68 -5.10
N MET A 192 0.57 -5.85 -4.80
CA MET A 192 1.40 -6.94 -4.29
C MET A 192 2.51 -7.22 -5.30
N PRO A 193 3.65 -7.81 -4.86
CA PRO A 193 4.76 -8.10 -5.75
C PRO A 193 4.32 -8.86 -7.02
N ASP A 194 4.36 -8.17 -8.14
CA ASP A 194 4.18 -8.70 -9.48
C ASP A 194 5.47 -8.50 -10.30
N PRO A 195 5.58 -8.95 -11.55
CA PRO A 195 6.81 -8.77 -12.32
C PRO A 195 7.26 -7.32 -12.49
N SER A 196 6.36 -6.32 -12.35
CA SER A 196 6.76 -4.89 -12.41
C SER A 196 7.64 -4.46 -11.23
N ALA A 197 7.57 -5.16 -10.10
CA ALA A 197 8.46 -4.90 -8.97
C ALA A 197 9.89 -5.43 -9.18
N VAL A 198 10.06 -6.35 -10.14
CA VAL A 198 11.38 -6.89 -10.54
C VAL A 198 11.93 -6.11 -11.75
N TRP A 199 11.06 -5.81 -12.70
CA TRP A 199 11.41 -5.08 -13.95
C TRP A 199 10.51 -3.86 -14.09
N THR A 200 10.86 -2.80 -13.37
CA THR A 200 10.15 -1.52 -13.42
C THR A 200 10.43 -0.82 -14.73
N ARG A 201 9.44 -0.76 -15.62
CA ARG A 201 9.58 -0.19 -16.97
C ARG A 201 8.24 0.24 -17.57
N GLY A 202 8.28 1.04 -18.65
CA GLY A 202 7.08 1.53 -19.31
C GLY A 202 6.26 2.46 -18.42
N GLU A 203 4.99 2.09 -18.23
CA GLU A 203 4.07 2.83 -17.35
C GLU A 203 4.28 2.52 -15.87
N ASP A 204 4.93 1.40 -15.54
CA ASP A 204 5.26 1.08 -14.15
C ASP A 204 6.40 1.99 -13.66
N LYS A 205 6.15 2.69 -12.57
CA LYS A 205 7.12 3.58 -11.92
C LYS A 205 7.00 3.45 -10.41
N HIS A 206 8.13 3.46 -9.75
CA HIS A 206 8.14 3.69 -8.31
C HIS A 206 7.78 5.14 -8.02
N SER A 207 7.19 5.36 -6.84
CA SER A 207 7.03 6.70 -6.29
C SER A 207 8.38 7.26 -5.83
N GLU A 208 8.43 8.52 -5.44
CA GLU A 208 9.63 9.10 -4.85
C GLU A 208 9.95 8.55 -3.45
N TRP A 209 8.99 7.85 -2.82
CA TRP A 209 9.26 7.09 -1.60
C TRP A 209 10.24 5.95 -1.89
N GLY A 210 10.04 5.26 -3.02
CA GLY A 210 10.93 4.23 -3.55
C GLY A 210 10.77 2.88 -2.86
N GLY A 211 11.14 1.82 -3.58
CA GLY A 211 11.07 0.44 -3.10
C GLY A 211 12.44 -0.23 -3.02
N SER A 212 12.51 -1.35 -2.30
CA SER A 212 13.69 -2.22 -2.32
C SER A 212 13.70 -3.10 -3.57
N PRO A 213 14.88 -3.42 -4.16
CA PRO A 213 14.96 -4.32 -5.29
C PRO A 213 14.34 -5.69 -4.98
N MET A 214 13.45 -6.15 -5.86
CA MET A 214 12.75 -7.44 -5.75
C MET A 214 13.37 -8.49 -6.67
N LYS A 215 13.19 -9.76 -6.32
CA LYS A 215 13.61 -10.92 -7.12
C LYS A 215 12.40 -11.64 -7.69
N ILE A 216 12.61 -12.44 -8.72
CA ILE A 216 11.55 -13.29 -9.32
C ILE A 216 10.89 -14.19 -8.26
N SER A 217 11.67 -14.68 -7.28
CA SER A 217 11.17 -15.51 -6.17
C SER A 217 10.20 -14.80 -5.23
N ASP A 218 10.17 -13.47 -5.26
CA ASP A 218 9.37 -12.65 -4.38
C ASP A 218 8.00 -12.30 -5.00
N ILE A 219 7.80 -12.66 -6.28
CA ILE A 219 6.54 -12.44 -6.98
C ILE A 219 5.42 -13.27 -6.33
N VAL A 220 4.29 -12.63 -6.07
CA VAL A 220 3.08 -13.20 -5.45
C VAL A 220 1.93 -13.23 -6.45
N PRO A 221 1.79 -14.28 -7.27
CA PRO A 221 0.70 -14.36 -8.24
C PRO A 221 -0.65 -14.46 -7.55
N HIS A 222 -1.51 -13.48 -7.79
CA HIS A 222 -2.86 -13.46 -7.23
C HIS A 222 -3.77 -12.53 -8.04
N TYR A 223 -5.06 -12.85 -8.13
CA TYR A 223 -6.07 -12.04 -8.82
C TYR A 223 -6.38 -10.71 -8.13
N PHE A 224 -5.93 -10.53 -6.89
CA PHE A 224 -6.32 -9.41 -6.05
C PHE A 224 -5.87 -8.07 -6.62
N ASN A 225 -4.65 -7.97 -7.17
CA ASN A 225 -4.18 -6.75 -7.85
C ASN A 225 -5.17 -6.30 -8.93
N ASP A 226 -5.44 -7.17 -9.89
CA ASP A 226 -6.28 -6.81 -11.05
C ASP A 226 -7.74 -6.54 -10.66
N LEU A 227 -8.29 -7.29 -9.67
CA LEU A 227 -9.63 -7.06 -9.17
C LEU A 227 -9.77 -5.67 -8.53
N VAL A 228 -8.83 -5.29 -7.66
CA VAL A 228 -8.85 -3.97 -7.00
C VAL A 228 -8.64 -2.86 -8.02
N ILE A 229 -7.70 -3.03 -8.94
CA ILE A 229 -7.44 -2.06 -10.01
C ILE A 229 -8.68 -1.83 -10.87
N ASP A 230 -9.38 -2.90 -11.26
CA ASP A 230 -10.59 -2.81 -12.09
C ASP A 230 -11.72 -2.07 -11.35
N LEU A 231 -11.98 -2.43 -10.10
CA LEU A 231 -13.00 -1.77 -9.26
C LEU A 231 -12.70 -0.30 -9.02
N CYS A 232 -11.45 0.04 -8.70
CA CYS A 232 -11.03 1.44 -8.52
C CYS A 232 -11.13 2.22 -9.84
N LYS A 233 -10.75 1.64 -10.98
CA LYS A 233 -10.89 2.27 -12.30
C LYS A 233 -12.34 2.48 -12.70
N GLN A 234 -13.24 1.58 -12.31
CA GLN A 234 -14.69 1.78 -12.50
C GLN A 234 -15.18 2.99 -11.69
N GLN A 235 -14.81 3.09 -10.41
CA GLN A 235 -15.13 4.25 -9.57
C GLN A 235 -14.49 5.54 -10.14
N GLY A 236 -13.25 5.46 -10.61
CA GLY A 236 -12.56 6.59 -11.24
C GLY A 236 -13.32 7.16 -12.43
N LYS A 237 -13.84 6.29 -13.30
CA LYS A 237 -14.71 6.70 -14.42
C LYS A 237 -16.02 7.33 -13.96
N TYR A 238 -16.67 6.75 -12.94
CA TYR A 238 -17.92 7.25 -12.40
C TYR A 238 -17.75 8.62 -11.74
N ALA A 239 -16.68 8.78 -10.96
CA ALA A 239 -16.45 9.98 -10.16
C ALA A 239 -15.57 11.05 -10.85
N ASN A 240 -15.11 10.81 -12.08
CA ASN A 240 -14.09 11.60 -12.77
C ASN A 240 -12.84 11.77 -11.88
N TRP A 241 -12.31 10.66 -11.40
CA TRP A 241 -11.20 10.59 -10.45
C TRP A 241 -10.07 9.72 -11.02
N THR A 242 -8.84 10.21 -10.94
CA THR A 242 -7.67 9.52 -11.48
C THR A 242 -7.23 8.40 -10.55
N VAL A 243 -7.01 7.22 -11.12
CA VAL A 243 -6.56 6.02 -10.43
C VAL A 243 -5.29 5.51 -11.08
N ASN A 244 -4.18 5.58 -10.35
CA ASN A 244 -2.87 5.09 -10.77
C ASN A 244 -2.48 3.82 -9.99
N THR A 245 -1.38 3.20 -10.38
CA THR A 245 -0.79 2.05 -9.69
C THR A 245 0.72 2.24 -9.61
N ASN A 246 1.34 1.69 -8.58
CA ASN A 246 2.79 1.55 -8.52
C ASN A 246 3.18 0.08 -8.26
N PRO A 247 4.41 -0.34 -8.64
CA PRO A 247 4.99 -1.59 -8.19
C PRO A 247 5.06 -1.64 -6.67
N PHE A 248 5.24 -2.83 -6.12
CA PHE A 248 5.43 -3.01 -4.67
C PHE A 248 6.64 -2.22 -4.16
N GLU A 249 6.45 -1.47 -3.10
CA GLU A 249 7.45 -0.67 -2.39
C GLU A 249 7.57 -1.08 -0.92
N GLY A 250 6.45 -1.42 -0.30
CA GLY A 250 6.39 -1.83 1.11
C GLY A 250 6.18 -0.64 2.06
N GLY A 251 6.50 -0.82 3.33
CA GLY A 251 6.58 0.27 4.31
C GLY A 251 5.30 0.57 5.09
N SER A 252 4.18 -0.12 4.82
CA SER A 252 2.92 0.06 5.58
C SER A 252 2.27 -1.28 5.97
N ASP A 253 1.09 -1.23 6.54
CA ASP A 253 0.32 -2.34 7.14
C ASP A 253 0.01 -3.52 6.22
N HIS A 254 0.17 -3.37 4.92
CA HIS A 254 0.01 -4.47 3.96
C HIS A 254 1.19 -5.47 4.02
N THR A 255 2.37 -5.03 4.47
CA THR A 255 3.58 -5.88 4.51
C THR A 255 3.47 -7.07 5.46
N PRO A 256 2.89 -6.97 6.69
CA PRO A 256 2.69 -8.12 7.56
C PRO A 256 1.83 -9.24 6.94
N PHE A 257 0.87 -8.90 6.07
CA PHE A 257 0.10 -9.92 5.34
C PHE A 257 1.00 -10.69 4.38
N LEU A 258 1.82 -9.99 3.60
CA LEU A 258 2.76 -10.61 2.65
C LEU A 258 3.83 -11.45 3.37
N GLU A 259 4.38 -10.96 4.51
CA GLU A 259 5.27 -11.72 5.38
C GLU A 259 4.63 -13.05 5.82
N ALA A 260 3.33 -13.03 6.12
CA ALA A 260 2.55 -14.21 6.50
C ALA A 260 2.05 -15.03 5.29
N LYS A 261 2.52 -14.72 4.06
CA LYS A 261 2.10 -15.34 2.80
C LYS A 261 0.59 -15.25 2.56
N LYS A 262 0.02 -14.12 2.93
CA LYS A 262 -1.36 -13.74 2.65
C LYS A 262 -1.39 -12.63 1.62
N PRO A 263 -2.39 -12.59 0.75
CA PRO A 263 -2.58 -11.42 -0.14
C PRO A 263 -2.74 -10.15 0.68
N GLY A 264 -1.98 -9.12 0.36
CA GLY A 264 -2.04 -7.82 1.02
C GLY A 264 -1.61 -6.72 0.07
N LEU A 265 -2.43 -5.68 -0.11
CA LEU A 265 -2.09 -4.52 -0.91
C LEU A 265 -2.42 -3.22 -0.17
N LEU A 266 -1.91 -2.11 -0.68
CA LEU A 266 -2.02 -0.79 -0.10
C LEU A 266 -2.82 0.12 -1.04
N LEU A 267 -3.74 0.87 -0.47
CA LEU A 267 -4.35 2.05 -1.10
C LEU A 267 -3.77 3.28 -0.43
N TRP A 268 -3.16 4.16 -1.22
CA TRP A 268 -2.45 5.32 -0.70
C TRP A 268 -2.36 6.48 -1.70
N HIS A 269 -1.76 7.57 -1.29
CA HIS A 269 -1.38 8.66 -2.20
C HIS A 269 0.10 8.95 -2.05
N PHE A 270 0.74 9.31 -3.18
CA PHE A 270 2.07 9.86 -3.23
C PHE A 270 2.31 10.56 -4.59
N THR A 271 3.13 11.60 -4.73
CA THR A 271 3.95 12.29 -3.74
C THR A 271 3.10 13.29 -2.98
N ASP A 272 3.38 13.50 -1.68
CA ASP A 272 2.77 14.55 -0.88
C ASP A 272 3.87 15.52 -0.39
N GLN A 273 3.78 16.81 -0.79
CA GLN A 273 4.76 17.80 -0.35
C GLN A 273 4.73 18.08 1.16
N PHE A 274 3.72 17.59 1.85
CA PHE A 274 3.57 17.72 3.30
C PHE A 274 3.83 16.42 4.06
N TYR A 275 4.18 15.34 3.35
CA TYR A 275 4.42 14.02 3.93
C TYR A 275 5.40 14.08 5.10
N HIS A 276 5.00 13.53 6.24
CA HIS A 276 5.77 13.51 7.49
C HIS A 276 6.17 14.91 7.97
N THR A 277 5.40 15.94 7.66
CA THR A 277 5.68 17.31 8.13
C THR A 277 4.51 17.88 8.94
N ASP A 278 4.78 18.98 9.67
CA ASP A 278 3.76 19.76 10.37
C ASP A 278 2.77 20.47 9.45
N GLY A 279 2.99 20.37 8.13
CA GLY A 279 2.09 20.84 7.07
C GLY A 279 1.01 19.82 6.67
N ASP A 280 1.10 18.56 7.10
CA ASP A 280 0.05 17.56 6.89
C ASP A 280 -1.14 17.82 7.82
N ARG A 281 -2.04 18.68 7.36
CA ARG A 281 -3.17 19.20 8.12
C ARG A 281 -4.50 18.94 7.41
N LEU A 282 -5.58 19.14 8.14
CA LEU A 282 -6.95 18.89 7.64
C LEU A 282 -7.25 19.63 6.32
N GLU A 283 -6.67 20.81 6.12
CA GLU A 283 -6.84 21.60 4.90
C GLU A 283 -6.26 20.92 3.66
N MET A 284 -5.37 19.95 3.84
CA MET A 284 -4.73 19.16 2.77
C MET A 284 -5.51 17.87 2.46
N VAL A 285 -6.62 17.62 3.18
CA VAL A 285 -7.46 16.43 2.99
C VAL A 285 -8.72 16.77 2.21
N SER A 286 -9.09 15.88 1.29
CA SER A 286 -10.29 15.94 0.47
C SER A 286 -11.30 14.87 0.89
N PRO A 287 -12.46 15.25 1.44
CA PRO A 287 -13.54 14.30 1.74
C PRO A 287 -14.00 13.51 0.50
N LYS A 288 -13.90 14.13 -0.68
CA LYS A 288 -14.26 13.49 -1.96
C LYS A 288 -13.28 12.35 -2.31
N THR A 289 -12.01 12.56 -2.07
CA THR A 289 -10.97 11.53 -2.25
C THR A 289 -11.21 10.38 -1.28
N MET A 290 -11.40 10.66 0.01
CA MET A 290 -11.72 9.64 1.02
C MET A 290 -12.97 8.82 0.64
N GLN A 291 -14.01 9.48 0.15
CA GLN A 291 -15.23 8.82 -0.32
C GLN A 291 -14.95 7.86 -1.48
N ASN A 292 -14.13 8.28 -2.46
CA ASN A 292 -13.80 7.45 -3.62
C ASN A 292 -12.98 6.22 -3.20
N VAL A 293 -11.95 6.42 -2.39
CA VAL A 293 -11.11 5.31 -1.90
C VAL A 293 -11.90 4.36 -1.02
N GLY A 294 -12.67 4.87 -0.06
CA GLY A 294 -13.53 4.07 0.81
C GLY A 294 -14.56 3.25 0.04
N ALA A 295 -15.17 3.83 -1.02
CA ALA A 295 -16.09 3.11 -1.88
C ALA A 295 -15.40 1.95 -2.60
N CYS A 296 -14.21 2.17 -3.20
CA CYS A 296 -13.44 1.12 -3.87
C CYS A 296 -13.06 -0.01 -2.91
N ALA A 297 -12.50 0.36 -1.75
CA ALA A 297 -12.06 -0.59 -0.73
C ALA A 297 -13.24 -1.43 -0.23
N LEU A 298 -14.34 -0.78 0.14
CA LEU A 298 -15.52 -1.47 0.67
C LEU A 298 -16.15 -2.38 -0.39
N VAL A 299 -16.34 -1.92 -1.62
CA VAL A 299 -16.90 -2.76 -2.71
C VAL A 299 -16.01 -3.99 -2.97
N THR A 300 -14.70 -3.84 -2.90
CA THR A 300 -13.77 -4.96 -3.00
C THR A 300 -14.03 -6.01 -1.92
N ALA A 301 -14.10 -5.59 -0.66
CA ALA A 301 -14.34 -6.50 0.46
C ALA A 301 -15.74 -7.14 0.41
N LEU A 302 -16.78 -6.36 0.08
CA LEU A 302 -18.13 -6.90 -0.10
C LEU A 302 -18.17 -7.94 -1.22
N THR A 303 -17.52 -7.70 -2.35
CA THR A 303 -17.42 -8.64 -3.47
C THR A 303 -16.75 -9.95 -3.05
N LEU A 304 -15.64 -9.88 -2.33
CA LEU A 304 -14.88 -11.08 -1.93
C LEU A 304 -15.54 -11.84 -0.77
N THR A 305 -16.14 -11.14 0.18
CA THR A 305 -16.81 -11.78 1.31
C THR A 305 -18.17 -12.41 0.96
N THR A 306 -18.76 -12.01 -0.18
CA THR A 306 -20.00 -12.61 -0.73
C THR A 306 -19.77 -13.38 -2.02
N ALA A 307 -18.51 -13.62 -2.40
CA ALA A 307 -18.14 -14.21 -3.68
C ALA A 307 -18.86 -15.55 -3.94
N ASN A 308 -19.29 -15.73 -5.18
CA ASN A 308 -19.93 -16.92 -5.69
C ASN A 308 -19.29 -17.35 -7.04
N GLU A 309 -19.82 -18.38 -7.69
CA GLU A 309 -19.28 -18.85 -8.96
C GLU A 309 -19.34 -17.82 -10.10
N GLN A 310 -20.32 -16.92 -10.07
CA GLN A 310 -20.40 -15.84 -11.05
C GLN A 310 -19.24 -14.84 -10.84
N THR A 311 -18.92 -14.52 -9.60
CA THR A 311 -17.75 -13.67 -9.25
C THR A 311 -16.46 -14.26 -9.81
N ILE A 312 -16.24 -15.58 -9.64
CA ILE A 312 -15.08 -16.25 -10.23
C ILE A 312 -15.05 -16.12 -11.76
N ARG A 313 -16.19 -16.37 -12.44
CA ARG A 313 -16.23 -16.30 -13.90
C ARG A 313 -15.92 -14.90 -14.42
N GLN A 314 -16.47 -13.86 -13.76
CA GLN A 314 -16.20 -12.47 -14.09
C GLN A 314 -14.72 -12.13 -13.87
N THR A 315 -14.16 -12.55 -12.73
CA THR A 315 -12.74 -12.28 -12.44
C THR A 315 -11.81 -13.08 -13.36
N ALA A 316 -12.17 -14.30 -13.77
CA ALA A 316 -11.41 -15.06 -14.77
C ALA A 316 -11.35 -14.34 -16.13
N GLN A 317 -12.48 -13.75 -16.56
CA GLN A 317 -12.53 -12.94 -17.78
C GLN A 317 -11.70 -11.64 -17.64
N LEU A 318 -11.78 -11.00 -16.47
CA LEU A 318 -10.97 -9.83 -16.14
C LEU A 318 -9.47 -10.14 -16.25
N LEU A 319 -9.00 -11.22 -15.59
CA LEU A 319 -7.60 -11.64 -15.65
C LEU A 319 -7.13 -11.95 -17.08
N ALA A 320 -7.95 -12.66 -17.86
CA ALA A 320 -7.60 -12.94 -19.25
C ALA A 320 -7.48 -11.68 -20.10
N LYS A 321 -8.31 -10.67 -19.85
CA LYS A 321 -8.24 -9.36 -20.50
C LYS A 321 -7.01 -8.57 -20.03
N ALA A 322 -6.76 -8.49 -18.72
CA ALA A 322 -5.63 -7.80 -18.13
C ALA A 322 -4.31 -8.41 -18.61
N ALA A 323 -4.22 -9.75 -18.63
CA ALA A 323 -3.05 -10.47 -19.15
C ALA A 323 -2.73 -10.10 -20.61
N LYS A 324 -3.74 -10.04 -21.48
CA LYS A 324 -3.52 -9.66 -22.88
C LYS A 324 -2.98 -8.23 -23.00
N ILE A 325 -3.57 -7.29 -22.28
CA ILE A 325 -3.15 -5.89 -22.30
C ILE A 325 -1.69 -5.78 -21.79
N ARG A 326 -1.39 -6.45 -20.68
CA ARG A 326 -0.04 -6.43 -20.09
C ARG A 326 0.98 -7.10 -21.01
N LEU A 327 0.71 -8.29 -21.51
CA LEU A 327 1.63 -9.03 -22.40
C LEU A 327 1.88 -8.30 -23.72
N GLU A 328 0.89 -7.57 -24.25
CA GLU A 328 1.08 -6.72 -25.43
C GLU A 328 2.02 -5.56 -25.11
N ALA A 329 1.78 -4.84 -24.00
CA ALA A 329 2.63 -3.74 -23.58
C ALA A 329 4.07 -4.20 -23.34
N GLU A 330 4.25 -5.31 -22.63
CA GLU A 330 5.57 -5.89 -22.37
C GLU A 330 6.27 -6.37 -23.64
N PHE A 331 5.55 -6.93 -24.59
CA PHE A 331 6.10 -7.32 -25.88
C PHE A 331 6.66 -6.11 -26.65
N MET A 332 5.91 -5.01 -26.70
CA MET A 332 6.38 -3.76 -27.33
C MET A 332 7.62 -3.19 -26.64
N LEU A 333 7.64 -3.21 -25.32
CA LEU A 333 8.81 -2.79 -24.52
C LEU A 333 10.01 -3.70 -24.79
N SER A 334 9.80 -5.01 -24.89
CA SER A 334 10.85 -5.99 -25.17
C SER A 334 11.42 -5.84 -26.58
N GLN A 335 10.57 -5.62 -27.58
CA GLN A 335 11.05 -5.33 -28.95
C GLN A 335 11.93 -4.07 -28.99
N SER A 336 11.50 -2.99 -28.34
CA SER A 336 12.29 -1.77 -28.22
C SER A 336 13.60 -2.00 -27.48
N ALA A 337 13.57 -2.76 -26.39
CA ALA A 337 14.76 -3.07 -25.60
C ALA A 337 15.81 -3.88 -26.42
N ILE A 338 15.36 -4.86 -27.20
CA ILE A 338 16.23 -5.65 -28.08
C ILE A 338 16.86 -4.76 -29.17
N GLN A 339 16.08 -3.85 -29.78
CA GLN A 339 16.61 -2.87 -30.75
C GLN A 339 17.68 -1.96 -30.11
N ASN A 340 17.58 -1.72 -28.79
CA ASN A 340 18.54 -0.94 -28.00
C ASN A 340 19.63 -1.77 -27.35
N GLY A 341 19.85 -3.01 -27.81
CA GLY A 341 21.00 -3.83 -27.42
C GLY A 341 20.79 -4.75 -26.22
N LYS A 342 19.56 -4.89 -25.71
CA LYS A 342 19.24 -5.91 -24.70
C LYS A 342 19.20 -7.31 -25.35
N THR A 343 19.47 -8.33 -24.53
CA THR A 343 19.45 -9.72 -25.03
C THR A 343 18.01 -10.20 -25.20
N ARG A 344 17.75 -10.93 -26.29
CA ARG A 344 16.46 -11.57 -26.52
C ARG A 344 16.09 -12.54 -25.40
N GLU A 345 17.04 -13.25 -24.83
CA GLU A 345 16.85 -14.19 -23.73
C GLU A 345 16.34 -13.46 -22.45
N GLY A 346 16.95 -12.33 -22.09
CA GLY A 346 16.52 -11.50 -20.98
C GLY A 346 15.10 -10.97 -21.15
N GLU A 347 14.76 -10.50 -22.36
CA GLU A 347 13.43 -9.99 -22.65
C GLU A 347 12.37 -11.12 -22.71
N ARG A 348 12.75 -12.29 -23.17
CA ARG A 348 11.93 -13.49 -23.13
C ARG A 348 11.56 -13.88 -21.70
N LEU A 349 12.53 -13.85 -20.78
CA LEU A 349 12.31 -14.14 -19.35
C LEU A 349 11.23 -13.23 -18.74
N ILE A 350 11.20 -11.95 -19.12
CA ILE A 350 10.19 -11.00 -18.62
C ILE A 350 8.79 -11.38 -19.10
N LEU A 351 8.63 -11.70 -20.38
CA LEU A 351 7.33 -12.14 -20.93
C LEU A 351 6.88 -13.47 -20.32
N GLU A 352 7.80 -14.40 -20.07
CA GLU A 352 7.52 -15.66 -19.40
C GLU A 352 7.08 -15.43 -17.96
N ALA A 353 7.72 -14.52 -17.22
CA ALA A 353 7.34 -14.16 -15.85
C ALA A 353 5.92 -13.57 -15.80
N TRP A 354 5.54 -12.70 -16.73
CA TRP A 354 4.18 -12.17 -16.83
C TRP A 354 3.15 -13.24 -17.20
N ARG A 355 3.49 -14.15 -18.14
CA ARG A 355 2.65 -15.30 -18.44
C ARG A 355 2.39 -16.12 -17.19
N ASP A 356 3.44 -16.49 -16.47
CA ASP A 356 3.36 -17.36 -15.31
C ASP A 356 2.65 -16.68 -14.14
N TYR A 357 2.86 -15.37 -13.95
CA TYR A 357 2.09 -14.56 -13.00
C TYR A 357 0.59 -14.68 -13.25
N TYR A 358 0.11 -14.42 -14.48
CA TYR A 358 -1.32 -14.50 -14.79
C TYR A 358 -1.86 -15.93 -14.78
N MET A 359 -1.09 -16.90 -15.23
CA MET A 359 -1.48 -18.32 -15.16
C MET A 359 -1.71 -18.74 -13.71
N ASN A 360 -0.76 -18.45 -12.82
CA ASN A 360 -0.85 -18.79 -11.40
C ASN A 360 -1.93 -17.95 -10.68
N SER A 361 -2.13 -16.69 -11.07
CA SER A 361 -3.22 -15.85 -10.54
C SER A 361 -4.60 -16.42 -10.84
N THR A 362 -4.81 -17.03 -12.01
CA THR A 362 -6.08 -17.69 -12.32
C THR A 362 -6.33 -18.95 -11.50
N GLU A 363 -5.28 -19.65 -11.06
CA GLU A 363 -5.42 -20.82 -10.17
C GLU A 363 -5.95 -20.41 -8.80
N LYS A 364 -5.59 -19.21 -8.32
CA LYS A 364 -6.05 -18.67 -7.04
C LYS A 364 -7.53 -18.30 -7.02
N LEU A 365 -8.21 -18.21 -8.16
CA LEU A 365 -9.64 -17.86 -8.22
C LEU A 365 -10.53 -18.79 -7.40
N THR A 366 -10.13 -20.04 -7.23
CA THR A 366 -10.88 -21.00 -6.39
C THR A 366 -10.94 -20.61 -4.93
N ASP A 367 -9.97 -19.79 -4.46
CA ASP A 367 -9.91 -19.32 -3.07
C ASP A 367 -11.04 -18.32 -2.74
N MET A 368 -11.71 -17.78 -3.76
CA MET A 368 -12.89 -16.94 -3.58
C MET A 368 -14.09 -17.69 -3.02
N LEU A 369 -14.18 -19.00 -3.21
CA LEU A 369 -15.30 -19.79 -2.73
C LEU A 369 -14.99 -20.46 -1.39
N SER A 370 -16.04 -20.68 -0.62
CA SER A 370 -16.00 -21.46 0.61
C SER A 370 -16.20 -22.97 0.37
N VAL A 371 -16.55 -23.34 -0.87
CA VAL A 371 -16.74 -24.71 -1.34
C VAL A 371 -16.05 -24.90 -2.70
N PRO A 372 -15.70 -26.13 -3.09
CA PRO A 372 -15.09 -26.36 -4.40
C PRO A 372 -16.01 -25.88 -5.54
N PRO A 373 -15.46 -25.22 -6.57
CA PRO A 373 -16.25 -24.74 -7.69
C PRO A 373 -16.82 -25.89 -8.53
N SER A 374 -17.96 -25.64 -9.18
CA SER A 374 -18.59 -26.58 -10.12
C SER A 374 -17.67 -26.90 -11.31
N LEU A 375 -17.95 -28.00 -12.00
CA LEU A 375 -17.24 -28.36 -13.23
C LEU A 375 -17.33 -27.26 -14.30
N ALA A 376 -18.47 -26.57 -14.39
CA ALA A 376 -18.66 -25.46 -15.31
C ALA A 376 -17.70 -24.29 -14.97
N THR A 377 -17.60 -23.90 -13.72
CA THR A 377 -16.69 -22.83 -13.28
C THR A 377 -15.22 -23.22 -13.45
N ARG A 378 -14.84 -24.47 -13.16
CA ARG A 378 -13.48 -24.97 -13.45
C ARG A 378 -13.14 -24.90 -14.94
N ARG A 379 -14.11 -25.20 -15.84
CA ARG A 379 -13.93 -25.04 -17.30
C ARG A 379 -13.70 -23.57 -17.67
N TYR A 380 -14.38 -22.62 -17.02
CA TYR A 380 -14.16 -21.19 -17.23
C TYR A 380 -12.74 -20.77 -16.83
N ILE A 381 -12.27 -21.20 -15.67
CA ILE A 381 -10.90 -20.92 -15.22
C ILE A 381 -9.88 -21.48 -16.23
N LYS A 382 -10.08 -22.75 -16.65
CA LYS A 382 -9.21 -23.39 -17.64
C LYS A 382 -9.22 -22.68 -18.99
N ALA A 383 -10.38 -22.22 -19.46
CA ALA A 383 -10.49 -21.44 -20.70
C ALA A 383 -9.77 -20.09 -20.62
N ALA A 384 -9.83 -19.42 -19.46
CA ALA A 384 -9.05 -18.19 -19.21
C ALA A 384 -7.54 -18.47 -19.26
N GLN A 385 -7.06 -19.52 -18.57
CA GLN A 385 -5.66 -19.95 -18.62
C GLN A 385 -5.20 -20.27 -20.04
N GLU A 386 -5.99 -21.01 -20.82
CA GLU A 386 -5.66 -21.35 -22.20
C GLU A 386 -5.57 -20.10 -23.08
N THR A 387 -6.46 -19.14 -22.86
CA THR A 387 -6.44 -17.85 -23.55
C THR A 387 -5.15 -17.08 -23.24
N ILE A 388 -4.74 -17.02 -21.98
CA ILE A 388 -3.50 -16.36 -21.54
C ILE A 388 -2.28 -17.07 -22.16
N ARG A 389 -2.23 -18.41 -22.02
CA ARG A 389 -1.11 -19.21 -22.55
C ARG A 389 -0.93 -19.03 -24.05
N ARG A 390 -2.01 -19.13 -24.81
CA ARG A 390 -1.97 -18.98 -26.27
C ARG A 390 -1.46 -17.61 -26.66
N PHE A 391 -1.98 -16.54 -26.05
CA PHE A 391 -1.57 -15.19 -26.35
C PHE A 391 -0.09 -14.94 -25.98
N ALA A 392 0.35 -15.40 -24.80
CA ALA A 392 1.74 -15.29 -24.40
C ALA A 392 2.70 -16.04 -25.35
N ASN A 393 2.34 -17.27 -25.75
CA ASN A 393 3.15 -18.06 -26.68
C ASN A 393 3.25 -17.40 -28.06
N GLU A 394 2.18 -16.77 -28.54
CA GLU A 394 2.20 -15.98 -29.77
C GLU A 394 3.24 -14.87 -29.66
N LYS A 395 3.22 -14.07 -28.58
CA LYS A 395 4.20 -12.98 -28.36
C LYS A 395 5.62 -13.50 -28.19
N LEU A 396 5.81 -14.60 -27.47
CA LEU A 396 7.12 -15.24 -27.30
C LEU A 396 7.71 -15.79 -28.61
N THR A 397 6.86 -16.19 -29.56
CA THR A 397 7.30 -16.64 -30.88
C THR A 397 7.66 -15.46 -31.79
N GLN A 398 6.99 -14.32 -31.63
CA GLN A 398 7.25 -13.09 -32.39
C GLN A 398 8.43 -12.27 -31.86
N LEU A 399 8.86 -12.52 -30.61
CA LEU A 399 10.00 -11.87 -30.00
C LEU A 399 11.31 -12.35 -30.61
#